data_247feffea91d8c2ecb8e669752626df8
#
_entry.id   247feffea91d8c2ecb8e669752626df8
#
_cell.length_a   1.000
_cell.length_b   1.000
_cell.length_c   1.000
_cell.angle_alpha   90.00
_cell.angle_beta   90.00
_cell.angle_gamma   90.00
#
_symmetry.space_group_name_H-M   'P 1'
#
loop_
_entity.id
_entity.type
_entity.pdbx_description
1 polymer ?
#
loop_
_entity_poly.entity_id
_entity_poly.type
_entity_poly.pdbx_seq_one_letter_code
_entity_poly.pdbx_strand_id
1 'polypeptide(L)'
;MKIKFINHASVLINVNGVNLISDPWLFGSTFYDGWSLISKSCQVDWGEIDYVWISHEHPDHFHVPSIKSIPEKYKANITFLYQSTMDNKVNNWLKSQNFKVKLLPNLKKIKIASNVFIKSGKTPQDDSWLLIDDGKTKFLNLNDCETKSKQFKFIMKKFAREIGRVDILASQFGFASYLGYNQTIRKKSAQSVLDKVDYQIEVLKPKYYIPFASFSYFSHKENFLQNKENNSVFDVHDFLLKKRRTLPVVLYPGDTWIPYKSHNNNSALEKYKKDYNNAFQKPLNDNTKKYNLNFLKQKSLEYKEKIIKKNVFLK
;
A
#
# COMPACT_ATOMS: atom_id res chain seq x y z
N MET A 1 -0.31 14.96 -15.47
CA MET A 1 -0.66 13.94 -14.42
C MET A 1 -1.79 14.46 -13.54
N LYS A 2 -2.81 13.62 -13.24
CA LYS A 2 -3.92 13.88 -12.31
C LYS A 2 -4.00 12.71 -11.35
N ILE A 3 -4.09 12.95 -10.05
CA ILE A 3 -4.03 11.95 -8.99
C ILE A 3 -5.36 11.98 -8.24
N LYS A 4 -6.09 10.85 -8.24
CA LYS A 4 -7.32 10.67 -7.45
C LYS A 4 -7.04 9.64 -6.35
N PHE A 5 -7.21 10.03 -5.10
CA PHE A 5 -7.04 9.13 -3.97
C PHE A 5 -8.27 8.22 -3.83
N ILE A 6 -8.04 6.92 -3.78
CA ILE A 6 -9.11 5.93 -3.66
C ILE A 6 -9.28 5.52 -2.21
N ASN A 7 -8.22 5.04 -1.58
CA ASN A 7 -8.08 4.78 -0.15
C ASN A 7 -6.73 4.08 0.14
N HIS A 8 -6.28 4.05 1.38
CA HIS A 8 -5.14 3.29 1.90
C HIS A 8 -3.90 3.36 0.98
N ALA A 9 -3.60 2.28 0.25
CA ALA A 9 -2.52 2.18 -0.73
C ALA A 9 -3.02 2.29 -2.19
N SER A 10 -4.28 2.71 -2.37
CA SER A 10 -4.91 2.80 -3.69
C SER A 10 -5.01 4.25 -4.15
N VAL A 11 -4.38 4.53 -5.27
CA VAL A 11 -4.43 5.81 -5.98
C VAL A 11 -4.64 5.56 -7.47
N LEU A 12 -5.55 6.34 -8.08
CA LEU A 12 -5.78 6.34 -9.52
C LEU A 12 -5.01 7.51 -10.14
N ILE A 13 -4.08 7.19 -11.03
CA ILE A 13 -3.27 8.16 -11.73
C ILE A 13 -3.71 8.20 -13.19
N ASN A 14 -4.25 9.35 -13.59
CA ASN A 14 -4.53 9.65 -15.00
C ASN A 14 -3.36 10.46 -15.56
N VAL A 15 -2.77 9.96 -16.63
CA VAL A 15 -1.61 10.58 -17.27
C VAL A 15 -1.60 10.30 -18.77
N ASN A 16 -1.67 11.36 -19.60
CA ASN A 16 -1.66 11.29 -21.05
C ASN A 16 -2.63 10.22 -21.63
N GLY A 17 -3.86 10.18 -21.11
CA GLY A 17 -4.91 9.28 -21.57
C GLY A 17 -4.82 7.86 -21.02
N VAL A 18 -3.88 7.58 -20.11
CA VAL A 18 -3.77 6.28 -19.43
C VAL A 18 -4.21 6.41 -17.98
N ASN A 19 -4.99 5.45 -17.51
CA ASN A 19 -5.48 5.32 -16.14
C ASN A 19 -4.82 4.10 -15.46
N LEU A 20 -4.00 4.36 -14.45
CA LEU A 20 -3.34 3.35 -13.65
C LEU A 20 -3.82 3.46 -12.19
N ILE A 21 -4.37 2.37 -11.64
CA ILE A 21 -4.72 2.26 -10.22
C ILE A 21 -3.72 1.35 -9.50
N SER A 22 -3.31 1.75 -8.27
CA SER A 22 -2.48 0.92 -7.40
C SER A 22 -3.31 0.18 -6.35
N ASP A 23 -2.89 -1.02 -5.98
CA ASP A 23 -3.28 -1.79 -4.77
C ASP A 23 -4.73 -1.58 -4.31
N PRO A 24 -5.75 -1.99 -5.09
CA PRO A 24 -7.15 -1.65 -4.83
C PRO A 24 -7.74 -2.48 -3.67
N TRP A 25 -7.67 -1.95 -2.43
CA TRP A 25 -8.47 -2.40 -1.30
C TRP A 25 -9.66 -1.45 -1.14
N LEU A 26 -10.84 -1.85 -1.63
CA LEU A 26 -11.99 -0.96 -1.79
C LEU A 26 -13.05 -1.12 -0.70
N PHE A 27 -13.11 -2.26 -0.03
CA PHE A 27 -14.11 -2.59 0.99
C PHE A 27 -13.67 -3.78 1.83
N GLY A 28 -14.43 -4.04 2.91
CA GLY A 28 -14.18 -5.17 3.80
C GLY A 28 -12.97 -4.99 4.69
N SER A 29 -12.53 -6.09 5.26
CA SER A 29 -11.40 -6.21 6.17
C SER A 29 -10.31 -7.08 5.58
N THR A 30 -9.11 -7.02 6.16
CA THR A 30 -7.96 -7.84 5.78
C THR A 30 -7.36 -8.52 7.01
N PHE A 31 -6.42 -9.46 6.80
CA PHE A 31 -5.74 -10.18 7.89
C PHE A 31 -6.72 -10.83 8.87
N TYR A 32 -7.69 -11.63 8.35
CA TYR A 32 -8.71 -12.32 9.16
C TYR A 32 -9.51 -11.35 10.06
N ASP A 33 -10.01 -10.27 9.46
CA ASP A 33 -10.72 -9.19 10.14
C ASP A 33 -9.87 -8.39 11.14
N GLY A 34 -8.57 -8.58 11.11
CA GLY A 34 -7.62 -7.85 11.96
C GLY A 34 -7.47 -6.38 11.58
N TRP A 35 -7.72 -6.03 10.32
CA TRP A 35 -7.64 -4.65 9.83
C TRP A 35 -8.88 -4.25 9.07
N SER A 36 -9.27 -2.99 9.26
CA SER A 36 -10.34 -2.34 8.52
C SER A 36 -9.92 -0.95 8.04
N LEU A 37 -10.54 -0.47 6.96
CA LEU A 37 -10.30 0.87 6.43
C LEU A 37 -10.84 1.95 7.38
N ILE A 38 -10.09 3.03 7.59
CA ILE A 38 -10.52 4.21 8.36
C ILE A 38 -11.74 4.86 7.69
N SER A 39 -11.64 5.09 6.38
CA SER A 39 -12.67 5.76 5.58
C SER A 39 -13.26 4.80 4.56
N LYS A 40 -14.47 5.09 4.09
CA LYS A 40 -15.06 4.39 2.95
C LYS A 40 -14.32 4.79 1.67
N SER A 41 -13.96 3.80 0.84
CA SER A 41 -13.33 4.07 -0.46
C SER A 41 -14.30 4.78 -1.42
N CYS A 42 -13.77 5.61 -2.30
CA CYS A 42 -14.58 6.13 -3.40
C CYS A 42 -14.80 5.04 -4.46
N GLN A 43 -15.83 5.21 -5.27
CA GLN A 43 -16.11 4.30 -6.37
C GLN A 43 -15.03 4.39 -7.46
N VAL A 44 -14.71 3.22 -8.05
CA VAL A 44 -13.81 3.07 -9.18
C VAL A 44 -14.64 2.69 -10.40
N ASP A 45 -14.54 3.46 -11.49
CA ASP A 45 -15.08 3.05 -12.78
C ASP A 45 -14.05 2.15 -13.48
N TRP A 46 -14.31 0.85 -13.42
CA TRP A 46 -13.42 -0.14 -14.01
C TRP A 46 -13.39 -0.07 -15.54
N GLY A 47 -14.38 0.57 -16.18
CA GLY A 47 -14.40 0.80 -17.62
C GLY A 47 -13.34 1.79 -18.10
N GLU A 48 -12.84 2.64 -17.20
CA GLU A 48 -11.79 3.62 -17.49
C GLU A 48 -10.39 3.12 -17.14
N ILE A 49 -10.23 1.94 -16.49
CA ILE A 49 -8.93 1.46 -16.00
C ILE A 49 -8.19 0.69 -17.08
N ASP A 50 -6.97 1.15 -17.41
CA ASP A 50 -6.05 0.45 -18.33
C ASP A 50 -5.13 -0.50 -17.56
N TYR A 51 -4.60 -0.05 -16.41
CA TYR A 51 -3.64 -0.79 -15.63
C TYR A 51 -4.01 -0.86 -14.16
N VAL A 52 -3.81 -2.03 -13.56
CA VAL A 52 -3.81 -2.24 -12.10
C VAL A 52 -2.40 -2.65 -11.70
N TRP A 53 -1.72 -1.84 -10.92
CA TRP A 53 -0.44 -2.22 -10.36
C TRP A 53 -0.61 -2.79 -8.96
N ILE A 54 -0.05 -3.98 -8.72
CA ILE A 54 0.02 -4.62 -7.41
C ILE A 54 1.46 -4.57 -6.93
N SER A 55 1.68 -3.96 -5.78
CA SER A 55 3.02 -3.79 -5.21
C SER A 55 3.59 -5.09 -4.64
N HIS A 56 2.78 -5.82 -3.88
CA HIS A 56 3.16 -7.09 -3.24
C HIS A 56 1.92 -7.91 -2.83
N GLU A 57 2.13 -9.09 -2.24
CA GLU A 57 1.06 -10.08 -1.99
C GLU A 57 0.23 -9.86 -0.72
N HIS A 58 0.57 -8.89 0.14
CA HIS A 58 -0.20 -8.67 1.37
C HIS A 58 -1.67 -8.32 1.07
N PRO A 59 -2.62 -8.80 1.88
CA PRO A 59 -4.05 -8.70 1.57
C PRO A 59 -4.63 -7.29 1.60
N ASP A 60 -3.95 -6.30 2.15
CA ASP A 60 -4.29 -4.88 2.11
C ASP A 60 -3.78 -4.18 0.84
N HIS A 61 -2.96 -4.85 0.03
CA HIS A 61 -2.48 -4.44 -1.30
C HIS A 61 -3.03 -5.35 -2.40
N PHE A 62 -2.85 -6.65 -2.27
CA PHE A 62 -3.47 -7.65 -3.14
C PHE A 62 -4.81 -8.11 -2.56
N HIS A 63 -5.80 -7.21 -2.57
CA HIS A 63 -7.11 -7.48 -1.98
C HIS A 63 -8.00 -8.30 -2.93
N VAL A 64 -7.97 -9.61 -2.78
CA VAL A 64 -8.69 -10.57 -3.63
C VAL A 64 -10.19 -10.24 -3.78
N PRO A 65 -10.96 -9.87 -2.72
CA PRO A 65 -12.36 -9.50 -2.89
C PRO A 65 -12.57 -8.29 -3.79
N SER A 66 -11.75 -7.24 -3.68
CA SER A 66 -11.83 -6.06 -4.57
C SER A 66 -11.50 -6.42 -6.01
N ILE A 67 -10.49 -7.26 -6.25
CA ILE A 67 -10.12 -7.70 -7.60
C ILE A 67 -11.23 -8.58 -8.21
N LYS A 68 -11.83 -9.46 -7.43
CA LYS A 68 -12.98 -10.27 -7.88
C LYS A 68 -14.24 -9.45 -8.18
N SER A 69 -14.38 -8.26 -7.59
CA SER A 69 -15.49 -7.35 -7.86
C SER A 69 -15.39 -6.63 -9.21
N ILE A 70 -14.27 -6.76 -9.93
CA ILE A 70 -14.11 -6.21 -11.27
C ILE A 70 -15.09 -6.94 -12.22
N PRO A 71 -16.02 -6.19 -12.87
CA PRO A 71 -17.00 -6.82 -13.75
C PRO A 71 -16.33 -7.56 -14.93
N GLU A 72 -16.84 -8.73 -15.28
CA GLU A 72 -16.27 -9.61 -16.31
C GLU A 72 -16.03 -8.89 -17.64
N LYS A 73 -16.97 -8.02 -18.05
CA LYS A 73 -16.88 -7.23 -19.29
C LYS A 73 -15.64 -6.32 -19.39
N TYR A 74 -14.99 -5.98 -18.25
CA TYR A 74 -13.81 -5.10 -18.23
C TYR A 74 -12.49 -5.86 -18.10
N LYS A 75 -12.51 -7.14 -17.69
CA LYS A 75 -11.29 -7.92 -17.44
C LYS A 75 -10.35 -8.00 -18.65
N ALA A 76 -10.92 -8.13 -19.84
CA ALA A 76 -10.13 -8.21 -21.08
C ALA A 76 -9.37 -6.90 -21.41
N ASN A 77 -9.83 -5.76 -20.91
CA ASN A 77 -9.23 -4.45 -21.17
C ASN A 77 -8.17 -4.06 -20.14
N ILE A 78 -8.27 -4.60 -18.92
CA ILE A 78 -7.38 -4.29 -17.81
C ILE A 78 -6.12 -5.17 -17.89
N THR A 79 -4.95 -4.54 -17.77
CA THR A 79 -3.67 -5.23 -17.63
C THR A 79 -3.12 -5.06 -16.22
N PHE A 80 -2.93 -6.16 -15.49
CA PHE A 80 -2.24 -6.14 -14.22
C PHE A 80 -0.74 -6.02 -14.42
N LEU A 81 -0.14 -5.10 -13.68
CA LEU A 81 1.30 -4.89 -13.63
C LEU A 81 1.80 -5.47 -12.29
N TYR A 82 2.72 -6.40 -12.35
CA TYR A 82 3.25 -7.04 -11.15
C TYR A 82 4.75 -7.33 -11.30
N GLN A 83 5.46 -7.38 -10.20
CA GLN A 83 6.85 -7.83 -10.20
C GLN A 83 6.96 -9.35 -10.39
N SER A 84 8.10 -9.83 -10.88
CA SER A 84 8.38 -11.26 -10.88
C SER A 84 8.78 -11.71 -9.48
N THR A 85 8.09 -12.69 -8.89
CA THR A 85 8.42 -13.35 -7.63
C THR A 85 8.84 -14.80 -7.87
N MET A 86 9.55 -15.42 -6.93
CA MET A 86 10.02 -16.80 -7.09
C MET A 86 8.87 -17.81 -7.17
N ASP A 87 7.80 -17.60 -6.38
CA ASP A 87 6.66 -18.50 -6.29
C ASP A 87 5.55 -18.22 -7.32
N ASN A 88 5.58 -17.05 -7.97
CA ASN A 88 4.60 -16.61 -8.96
C ASN A 88 3.13 -16.66 -8.51
N LYS A 89 2.85 -16.70 -7.21
CA LYS A 89 1.48 -16.89 -6.68
C LYS A 89 0.48 -15.87 -7.23
N VAL A 90 0.79 -14.57 -7.09
CA VAL A 90 -0.08 -13.49 -7.53
C VAL A 90 -0.28 -13.55 -9.05
N ASN A 91 0.79 -13.72 -9.82
CA ASN A 91 0.73 -13.84 -11.28
C ASN A 91 -0.15 -15.02 -11.72
N ASN A 92 0.06 -16.20 -11.12
CA ASN A 92 -0.71 -17.41 -11.46
C ASN A 92 -2.19 -17.26 -11.09
N TRP A 93 -2.46 -16.66 -9.92
CA TRP A 93 -3.83 -16.39 -9.49
C TRP A 93 -4.53 -15.41 -10.42
N LEU A 94 -3.92 -14.28 -10.77
CA LEU A 94 -4.50 -13.30 -11.70
C LEU A 94 -4.81 -13.92 -13.05
N LYS A 95 -3.90 -14.72 -13.61
CA LYS A 95 -4.12 -15.46 -14.86
C LYS A 95 -5.27 -16.46 -14.75
N SER A 96 -5.40 -17.14 -13.61
CA SER A 96 -6.53 -18.06 -13.36
C SER A 96 -7.89 -17.36 -13.26
N GLN A 97 -7.91 -16.03 -13.05
CA GLN A 97 -9.10 -15.18 -13.07
C GLN A 97 -9.31 -14.49 -14.43
N ASN A 98 -8.62 -14.93 -15.49
CA ASN A 98 -8.70 -14.41 -16.87
C ASN A 98 -8.17 -12.96 -17.04
N PHE A 99 -7.33 -12.46 -16.14
CA PHE A 99 -6.70 -11.16 -16.31
C PHE A 99 -5.43 -11.23 -17.16
N LYS A 100 -5.19 -10.19 -17.95
CA LYS A 100 -3.90 -9.95 -18.57
C LYS A 100 -2.89 -9.55 -17.50
N VAL A 101 -1.71 -10.18 -17.49
CA VAL A 101 -0.63 -9.84 -16.55
C VAL A 101 0.64 -9.52 -17.31
N LYS A 102 1.21 -8.35 -17.03
CA LYS A 102 2.52 -7.94 -17.51
C LYS A 102 3.50 -7.91 -16.34
N LEU A 103 4.46 -8.81 -16.35
CA LEU A 103 5.54 -8.81 -15.36
C LEU A 103 6.49 -7.66 -15.64
N LEU A 104 6.73 -6.84 -14.60
CA LEU A 104 7.65 -5.71 -14.66
C LEU A 104 9.07 -6.19 -14.41
N PRO A 105 10.01 -6.01 -15.35
CA PRO A 105 11.40 -6.34 -15.12
C PRO A 105 12.00 -5.36 -14.09
N ASN A 106 12.76 -5.92 -13.16
CA ASN A 106 13.37 -5.14 -12.08
C ASN A 106 14.27 -4.02 -12.64
N LEU A 107 14.02 -2.79 -12.18
CA LEU A 107 14.77 -1.56 -12.52
C LEU A 107 14.78 -1.16 -14.00
N LYS A 108 13.97 -1.77 -14.85
CA LYS A 108 13.87 -1.37 -16.27
C LYS A 108 12.75 -0.36 -16.49
N LYS A 109 13.02 0.63 -17.32
CA LYS A 109 12.05 1.65 -17.76
C LYS A 109 11.17 1.03 -18.85
N ILE A 110 9.85 1.14 -18.70
CA ILE A 110 8.83 0.62 -19.63
C ILE A 110 7.96 1.78 -20.08
N LYS A 111 7.76 1.92 -21.37
CA LYS A 111 6.77 2.84 -21.95
C LYS A 111 5.38 2.23 -21.85
N ILE A 112 4.41 2.99 -21.31
CA ILE A 112 3.00 2.58 -21.21
C ILE A 112 2.07 3.47 -22.04
N ALA A 113 2.50 4.69 -22.39
CA ALA A 113 1.81 5.60 -23.31
C ALA A 113 2.79 6.56 -23.95
N SER A 114 2.31 7.48 -24.81
CA SER A 114 3.13 8.55 -25.36
C SER A 114 3.70 9.42 -24.22
N ASN A 115 5.04 9.50 -24.15
CA ASN A 115 5.78 10.20 -23.09
C ASN A 115 5.47 9.77 -21.64
N VAL A 116 4.88 8.57 -21.44
CA VAL A 116 4.65 8.01 -20.12
C VAL A 116 5.46 6.75 -19.93
N PHE A 117 6.28 6.77 -18.90
CA PHE A 117 7.14 5.65 -18.54
C PHE A 117 6.90 5.23 -17.10
N ILE A 118 7.02 3.94 -16.85
CA ILE A 118 7.07 3.38 -15.51
C ILE A 118 8.39 2.66 -15.28
N LYS A 119 8.82 2.63 -14.03
CA LYS A 119 9.96 1.85 -13.56
C LYS A 119 9.58 1.26 -12.20
N SER A 120 9.74 -0.05 -12.06
CA SER A 120 9.50 -0.74 -10.79
C SER A 120 10.79 -1.39 -10.30
N GLY A 121 10.91 -1.51 -8.99
CA GLY A 121 12.01 -2.24 -8.36
C GLY A 121 11.57 -2.93 -7.10
N LYS A 122 12.28 -4.00 -6.74
CA LYS A 122 12.01 -4.83 -5.56
C LYS A 122 12.80 -4.38 -4.36
N THR A 123 12.23 -4.62 -3.17
CA THR A 123 12.97 -4.65 -1.91
C THR A 123 13.39 -6.08 -1.57
N PRO A 124 14.31 -6.27 -0.59
CA PRO A 124 14.65 -7.61 -0.12
C PRO A 124 13.50 -8.42 0.48
N GLN A 125 12.40 -7.75 0.90
CA GLN A 125 11.20 -8.37 1.46
C GLN A 125 10.12 -8.66 0.40
N ASP A 126 10.47 -8.64 -0.89
CA ASP A 126 9.55 -8.82 -2.02
C ASP A 126 8.45 -7.74 -2.17
N ASP A 127 8.50 -6.64 -1.40
CA ASP A 127 7.73 -5.45 -1.72
C ASP A 127 8.28 -4.80 -2.99
N SER A 128 7.45 -4.08 -3.72
CA SER A 128 7.92 -3.28 -4.84
C SER A 128 7.44 -1.84 -4.77
N TRP A 129 8.20 -0.98 -5.40
CA TRP A 129 7.88 0.42 -5.62
C TRP A 129 7.62 0.69 -7.10
N LEU A 130 6.89 1.76 -7.37
CA LEU A 130 6.58 2.19 -8.74
C LEU A 130 6.90 3.67 -8.93
N LEU A 131 7.74 3.98 -9.91
CA LEU A 131 7.94 5.32 -10.43
C LEU A 131 7.11 5.49 -11.71
N ILE A 132 6.33 6.58 -11.78
CA ILE A 132 5.60 7.00 -12.98
C ILE A 132 6.19 8.34 -13.40
N ASP A 133 6.62 8.43 -14.67
CA ASP A 133 7.29 9.60 -15.25
C ASP A 133 6.59 9.99 -16.55
N ASP A 134 5.99 11.18 -16.61
CA ASP A 134 5.33 11.74 -17.79
C ASP A 134 6.20 12.76 -18.55
N GLY A 135 7.48 12.82 -18.21
CA GLY A 135 8.45 13.79 -18.74
C GLY A 135 8.41 15.16 -18.07
N LYS A 136 7.36 15.48 -17.30
CA LYS A 136 7.19 16.73 -16.55
C LYS A 136 7.15 16.50 -15.05
N THR A 137 6.51 15.41 -14.63
CA THR A 137 6.27 15.07 -13.24
C THR A 137 6.67 13.63 -12.98
N LYS A 138 7.40 13.38 -11.91
CA LYS A 138 7.76 12.06 -11.42
C LYS A 138 7.03 11.77 -10.11
N PHE A 139 6.12 10.80 -10.15
CA PHE A 139 5.43 10.26 -9.00
C PHE A 139 6.09 8.94 -8.58
N LEU A 140 6.56 8.88 -7.34
CA LEU A 140 7.15 7.68 -6.76
C LEU A 140 6.24 7.14 -5.65
N ASN A 141 5.72 5.94 -5.85
CA ASN A 141 5.00 5.18 -4.85
C ASN A 141 5.95 4.16 -4.20
N LEU A 142 6.35 4.42 -2.95
CA LEU A 142 7.16 3.49 -2.14
C LEU A 142 6.30 2.57 -1.28
N ASN A 143 5.00 2.85 -1.15
CA ASN A 143 4.08 2.13 -0.24
C ASN A 143 4.75 1.71 1.09
N ASP A 144 4.81 0.39 1.37
CA ASP A 144 5.33 -0.22 2.60
C ASP A 144 6.83 -0.47 2.57
N CYS A 145 7.50 -0.18 1.44
CA CYS A 145 8.90 -0.53 1.26
C CYS A 145 9.75 -0.16 2.47
N GLU A 146 10.42 -1.17 3.05
CA GLU A 146 11.34 -0.98 4.16
C GLU A 146 12.60 -0.24 3.69
N THR A 147 12.92 0.86 4.35
CA THR A 147 14.03 1.73 3.93
C THR A 147 15.06 1.99 5.03
N LYS A 148 14.96 1.29 6.19
CA LYS A 148 15.80 1.56 7.36
C LYS A 148 17.07 0.73 7.46
N SER A 149 17.10 -0.48 6.89
CA SER A 149 18.29 -1.32 6.99
C SER A 149 19.51 -0.61 6.40
N LYS A 150 20.70 -0.85 6.93
CA LYS A 150 21.95 -0.28 6.38
C LYS A 150 22.09 -0.60 4.88
N GLN A 151 21.72 -1.80 4.50
CA GLN A 151 21.72 -2.25 3.10
C GLN A 151 20.73 -1.45 2.25
N PHE A 152 19.53 -1.20 2.76
CA PHE A 152 18.53 -0.45 2.00
C PHE A 152 18.88 1.05 1.93
N LYS A 153 19.49 1.63 2.96
CA LYS A 153 20.01 3.01 2.91
C LYS A 153 21.00 3.20 1.76
N PHE A 154 21.87 2.21 1.54
CA PHE A 154 22.78 2.22 0.39
C PHE A 154 22.02 2.11 -0.94
N ILE A 155 21.04 1.19 -1.03
CA ILE A 155 20.19 1.00 -2.20
C ILE A 155 19.40 2.28 -2.49
N MET A 156 18.81 2.94 -1.47
CA MET A 156 18.06 4.19 -1.65
C MET A 156 18.94 5.32 -2.20
N LYS A 157 20.15 5.49 -1.72
CA LYS A 157 21.08 6.50 -2.27
C LYS A 157 21.45 6.20 -3.72
N LYS A 158 21.71 4.95 -4.05
CA LYS A 158 21.96 4.53 -5.44
C LYS A 158 20.72 4.76 -6.30
N PHE A 159 19.54 4.33 -5.82
CA PHE A 159 18.27 4.52 -6.47
C PHE A 159 17.96 6.01 -6.72
N ALA A 160 18.15 6.90 -5.73
CA ALA A 160 17.95 8.34 -5.88
C ALA A 160 18.84 8.94 -6.98
N ARG A 161 20.08 8.46 -7.11
CA ARG A 161 20.97 8.90 -8.20
C ARG A 161 20.48 8.44 -9.57
N GLU A 162 19.94 7.23 -9.67
CA GLU A 162 19.45 6.64 -10.93
C GLU A 162 18.16 7.27 -11.44
N ILE A 163 17.21 7.55 -10.53
CA ILE A 163 15.91 8.12 -10.92
C ILE A 163 15.94 9.65 -11.03
N GLY A 164 16.95 10.28 -10.40
CA GLY A 164 17.08 11.74 -10.33
C GLY A 164 15.97 12.36 -9.46
N ARG A 165 15.52 13.56 -9.84
CA ARG A 165 14.51 14.32 -9.10
C ARG A 165 13.19 13.53 -9.01
N VAL A 166 12.60 13.49 -7.81
CA VAL A 166 11.23 13.03 -7.56
C VAL A 166 10.38 14.25 -7.23
N ASP A 167 9.24 14.41 -7.90
CA ASP A 167 8.35 15.53 -7.60
C ASP A 167 7.37 15.18 -6.47
N ILE A 168 6.85 13.96 -6.49
CA ILE A 168 5.85 13.47 -5.56
C ILE A 168 6.29 12.12 -5.00
N LEU A 169 6.32 12.03 -3.68
CA LEU A 169 6.57 10.79 -2.94
C LEU A 169 5.31 10.38 -2.20
N ALA A 170 4.89 9.14 -2.37
CA ALA A 170 3.85 8.49 -1.58
C ALA A 170 4.46 7.31 -0.80
N SER A 171 4.32 7.29 0.52
CA SER A 171 4.81 6.20 1.36
C SER A 171 4.07 6.06 2.68
N GLN A 172 4.20 4.89 3.28
CA GLN A 172 3.62 4.51 4.55
C GLN A 172 4.09 5.42 5.69
N PHE A 173 3.14 5.78 6.59
CA PHE A 173 3.38 6.65 7.74
C PHE A 173 3.01 6.03 9.10
N GLY A 174 2.32 4.89 9.13
CA GLY A 174 1.98 4.14 10.34
C GLY A 174 2.67 2.77 10.37
N PHE A 175 2.82 2.16 11.53
CA PHE A 175 3.32 0.80 11.62
C PHE A 175 2.20 -0.22 11.35
N ALA A 176 2.58 -1.38 10.78
CA ALA A 176 1.68 -2.42 10.32
C ALA A 176 1.75 -3.71 11.15
N SER A 177 2.68 -3.81 12.11
CA SER A 177 2.93 -5.03 12.85
C SER A 177 2.20 -5.06 14.20
N TYR A 178 1.79 -6.26 14.65
CA TYR A 178 1.40 -6.47 16.03
C TYR A 178 2.62 -6.43 16.96
N LEU A 179 2.68 -5.45 17.83
CA LEU A 179 3.85 -5.15 18.68
C LEU A 179 3.63 -5.53 20.16
N GLY A 180 2.57 -6.30 20.44
CA GLY A 180 2.22 -6.72 21.80
C GLY A 180 1.71 -5.57 22.67
N TYR A 181 1.71 -5.78 23.99
CA TYR A 181 1.11 -4.88 24.97
C TYR A 181 2.05 -3.78 25.47
N ASN A 182 3.34 -3.83 25.14
CA ASN A 182 4.32 -2.85 25.65
C ASN A 182 4.19 -1.51 24.92
N GLN A 183 3.69 -0.49 25.62
CA GLN A 183 3.48 0.85 25.07
C GLN A 183 4.79 1.49 24.55
N THR A 184 5.90 1.29 25.28
CA THR A 184 7.19 1.88 24.88
C THR A 184 7.66 1.33 23.53
N ILE A 185 7.45 0.02 23.27
CA ILE A 185 7.78 -0.60 21.99
C ILE A 185 6.92 0.01 20.88
N ARG A 186 5.60 0.16 21.09
CA ARG A 186 4.70 0.75 20.10
C ARG A 186 5.08 2.21 19.80
N LYS A 187 5.33 3.04 20.83
CA LYS A 187 5.80 4.43 20.63
C LYS A 187 7.11 4.50 19.85
N LYS A 188 8.08 3.65 20.17
CA LYS A 188 9.35 3.58 19.43
C LYS A 188 9.13 3.16 17.97
N SER A 189 8.21 2.24 17.71
CA SER A 189 7.88 1.82 16.35
C SER A 189 7.21 2.95 15.57
N ALA A 190 6.24 3.65 16.16
CA ALA A 190 5.58 4.79 15.53
C ALA A 190 6.60 5.89 15.15
N GLN A 191 7.47 6.29 16.10
CA GLN A 191 8.53 7.26 15.82
C GLN A 191 9.48 6.76 14.73
N SER A 192 9.83 5.50 14.77
CA SER A 192 10.69 4.86 13.78
C SER A 192 10.11 4.91 12.36
N VAL A 193 8.77 4.91 12.18
CA VAL A 193 8.15 5.10 10.86
C VAL A 193 8.28 6.55 10.39
N LEU A 194 8.08 7.53 11.28
CA LEU A 194 8.30 8.95 10.94
C LEU A 194 9.77 9.23 10.60
N ASP A 195 10.72 8.60 11.30
CA ASP A 195 12.15 8.71 10.97
C ASP A 195 12.45 8.08 9.58
N LYS A 196 11.72 7.01 9.20
CA LYS A 196 11.77 6.43 7.85
C LYS A 196 11.31 7.45 6.81
N VAL A 197 10.19 8.12 7.06
CA VAL A 197 9.65 9.16 6.18
C VAL A 197 10.65 10.31 6.02
N ASP A 198 11.22 10.80 7.13
CA ASP A 198 12.24 11.87 7.09
C ASP A 198 13.45 11.48 6.25
N TYR A 199 13.96 10.27 6.44
CA TYR A 199 15.07 9.73 5.64
C TYR A 199 14.74 9.63 4.15
N GLN A 200 13.54 9.15 3.80
CA GLN A 200 13.09 9.09 2.41
C GLN A 200 13.06 10.49 1.78
N ILE A 201 12.53 11.48 2.51
CA ILE A 201 12.47 12.87 2.06
C ILE A 201 13.87 13.47 1.92
N GLU A 202 14.77 13.20 2.87
CA GLU A 202 16.16 13.67 2.82
C GLU A 202 16.90 13.19 1.56
N VAL A 203 16.73 11.91 1.24
CA VAL A 203 17.43 11.26 0.13
C VAL A 203 16.81 11.60 -1.22
N LEU A 204 15.47 11.58 -1.32
CA LEU A 204 14.74 11.74 -2.58
C LEU A 204 14.39 13.20 -2.90
N LYS A 205 14.39 14.07 -1.88
CA LYS A 205 14.08 15.50 -1.97
C LYS A 205 12.80 15.81 -2.76
N PRO A 206 11.67 15.13 -2.47
CA PRO A 206 10.43 15.36 -3.19
C PRO A 206 9.89 16.76 -2.87
N LYS A 207 9.25 17.40 -3.84
CA LYS A 207 8.53 18.64 -3.61
C LYS A 207 7.26 18.40 -2.77
N TYR A 208 6.59 17.30 -3.02
CA TYR A 208 5.34 16.91 -2.36
C TYR A 208 5.45 15.53 -1.73
N TYR A 209 4.85 15.38 -0.55
CA TYR A 209 4.68 14.09 0.11
C TYR A 209 3.19 13.80 0.28
N ILE A 210 2.74 12.64 -0.18
CA ILE A 210 1.39 12.13 0.03
C ILE A 210 1.47 11.06 1.11
N PRO A 211 0.87 11.26 2.31
CA PRO A 211 0.68 10.17 3.28
C PRO A 211 -0.08 9.01 2.62
N PHE A 212 0.45 7.79 2.73
CA PHE A 212 -0.02 6.65 1.96
C PHE A 212 0.07 5.35 2.73
N ALA A 213 -0.62 4.29 2.28
CA ALA A 213 -0.53 2.92 2.80
C ALA A 213 -0.63 2.78 4.33
N SER A 214 -1.43 3.64 4.99
CA SER A 214 -1.64 3.60 6.45
C SER A 214 -3.04 4.09 6.85
N PHE A 215 -4.00 4.12 5.92
CA PHE A 215 -5.37 4.54 6.20
C PHE A 215 -6.27 3.36 6.62
N SER A 216 -5.71 2.51 7.48
CA SER A 216 -6.39 1.38 8.11
C SER A 216 -6.18 1.42 9.61
N TYR A 217 -6.95 0.65 10.34
CA TYR A 217 -6.79 0.49 11.78
C TYR A 217 -6.89 -0.99 12.18
N PHE A 218 -6.29 -1.34 13.30
CA PHE A 218 -6.42 -2.65 13.91
C PHE A 218 -7.84 -2.80 14.47
N SER A 219 -8.69 -3.59 13.83
CA SER A 219 -10.13 -3.65 14.06
C SER A 219 -10.57 -4.88 14.85
N HIS A 220 -9.67 -5.80 15.14
CA HIS A 220 -9.97 -6.99 15.95
C HIS A 220 -9.74 -6.70 17.43
N LYS A 221 -10.55 -7.33 18.31
CA LYS A 221 -10.48 -7.19 19.77
C LYS A 221 -9.06 -7.40 20.33
N GLU A 222 -8.34 -8.38 19.79
CA GLU A 222 -7.01 -8.74 20.27
C GLU A 222 -5.91 -7.74 19.84
N ASN A 223 -6.09 -7.03 18.73
CA ASN A 223 -5.07 -6.14 18.21
C ASN A 223 -5.41 -4.66 18.31
N PHE A 224 -6.63 -4.29 18.72
CA PHE A 224 -7.12 -2.90 18.76
C PHE A 224 -6.23 -1.97 19.57
N LEU A 225 -5.57 -2.48 20.59
CA LEU A 225 -4.64 -1.72 21.43
C LEU A 225 -3.50 -1.07 20.61
N GLN A 226 -3.13 -1.65 19.48
CA GLN A 226 -2.06 -1.14 18.63
C GLN A 226 -2.35 0.28 18.11
N ASN A 227 -3.63 0.63 17.93
CA ASN A 227 -4.06 1.95 17.43
C ASN A 227 -3.66 3.11 18.35
N LYS A 228 -3.50 2.87 19.67
CA LYS A 228 -3.23 3.93 20.64
C LYS A 228 -1.93 4.71 20.36
N GLU A 229 -0.94 4.04 19.85
CA GLU A 229 0.38 4.63 19.59
C GLU A 229 0.74 4.64 18.11
N ASN A 230 -0.14 4.13 17.21
CA ASN A 230 0.11 4.20 15.78
C ASN A 230 -0.02 5.64 15.26
N ASN A 231 0.79 5.99 14.28
CA ASN A 231 0.69 7.32 13.66
C ASN A 231 -0.61 7.44 12.87
N SER A 232 -1.31 8.53 13.09
CA SER A 232 -2.44 8.98 12.27
C SER A 232 -1.95 9.89 11.12
N VAL A 233 -2.87 10.23 10.22
CA VAL A 233 -2.59 11.22 9.17
C VAL A 233 -2.27 12.61 9.75
N PHE A 234 -2.79 12.93 10.95
CA PHE A 234 -2.52 14.18 11.64
C PHE A 234 -1.06 14.22 12.13
N ASP A 235 -0.58 13.12 12.71
CA ASP A 235 0.80 13.03 13.22
C ASP A 235 1.83 13.22 12.11
N VAL A 236 1.65 12.56 10.96
CA VAL A 236 2.56 12.72 9.84
C VAL A 236 2.45 14.10 9.19
N HIS A 237 1.24 14.67 9.08
CA HIS A 237 1.05 16.03 8.56
C HIS A 237 1.80 17.06 9.41
N ASP A 238 1.61 17.04 10.74
CA ASP A 238 2.26 17.94 11.67
C ASP A 238 3.78 17.74 11.68
N PHE A 239 4.24 16.48 11.60
CA PHE A 239 5.65 16.15 11.48
C PHE A 239 6.28 16.80 10.25
N LEU A 240 5.62 16.70 9.08
CA LEU A 240 6.10 17.28 7.83
C LEU A 240 6.13 18.81 7.87
N LEU A 241 5.11 19.44 8.47
CA LEU A 241 5.07 20.90 8.65
C LEU A 241 6.23 21.38 9.54
N LYS A 242 6.56 20.65 10.61
CA LYS A 242 7.71 20.98 11.49
C LYS A 242 9.04 20.84 10.75
N LYS A 243 9.20 19.80 9.91
CA LYS A 243 10.44 19.55 9.17
C LYS A 243 10.68 20.52 8.00
N ARG A 244 9.62 21.04 7.38
CA ARG A 244 9.66 22.05 6.28
C ARG A 244 10.54 21.66 5.08
N ARG A 245 10.70 20.35 4.84
CA ARG A 245 11.56 19.85 3.74
C ARG A 245 10.77 19.47 2.48
N THR A 246 9.46 19.28 2.63
CA THR A 246 8.51 18.91 1.57
C THR A 246 7.14 19.45 1.92
N LEU A 247 6.27 19.59 0.94
CA LEU A 247 4.89 20.03 1.15
C LEU A 247 3.97 18.80 1.31
N PRO A 248 3.28 18.64 2.46
CA PRO A 248 2.31 17.57 2.62
C PRO A 248 1.09 17.82 1.73
N VAL A 249 0.61 16.76 1.08
CA VAL A 249 -0.64 16.75 0.31
C VAL A 249 -1.51 15.63 0.88
N VAL A 250 -2.43 15.98 1.75
CA VAL A 250 -3.36 15.02 2.39
C VAL A 250 -4.60 14.92 1.52
N LEU A 251 -4.82 13.75 0.94
CA LEU A 251 -5.98 13.46 0.10
C LEU A 251 -6.97 12.56 0.85
N TYR A 252 -8.25 12.87 0.76
CA TYR A 252 -9.33 12.03 1.26
C TYR A 252 -9.91 11.18 0.12
N PRO A 253 -10.50 9.99 0.38
CA PRO A 253 -11.10 9.18 -0.67
C PRO A 253 -12.07 9.96 -1.57
N GLY A 254 -11.78 9.99 -2.88
CA GLY A 254 -12.48 10.78 -3.88
C GLY A 254 -11.83 12.12 -4.22
N ASP A 255 -10.96 12.64 -3.38
CA ASP A 255 -10.23 13.87 -3.69
C ASP A 255 -9.33 13.66 -4.92
N THR A 256 -9.30 14.68 -5.76
CA THR A 256 -8.46 14.72 -6.95
C THR A 256 -7.50 15.91 -6.87
N TRP A 257 -6.22 15.64 -7.12
CA TRP A 257 -5.19 16.67 -7.12
C TRP A 257 -4.38 16.65 -8.42
N ILE A 258 -4.04 17.84 -8.89
CA ILE A 258 -3.12 18.05 -10.02
C ILE A 258 -1.82 18.59 -9.46
N PRO A 259 -0.66 17.93 -9.71
CA PRO A 259 0.63 18.42 -9.23
C PRO A 259 0.87 19.89 -9.56
N TYR A 260 1.50 20.61 -8.65
CA TYR A 260 1.79 22.03 -8.70
C TYR A 260 0.58 22.97 -8.56
N LYS A 261 -0.66 22.45 -8.45
CA LYS A 261 -1.83 23.23 -8.04
C LYS A 261 -1.96 23.25 -6.52
N SER A 262 -2.55 24.31 -5.99
CA SER A 262 -2.86 24.42 -4.57
C SER A 262 -3.77 23.27 -4.12
N HIS A 263 -3.59 22.81 -2.90
CA HIS A 263 -4.43 21.81 -2.25
C HIS A 263 -4.79 22.24 -0.83
N ASN A 264 -6.03 22.03 -0.43
CA ASN A 264 -6.51 22.34 0.90
C ASN A 264 -6.47 21.09 1.80
N ASN A 265 -5.37 20.89 2.50
CA ASN A 265 -5.22 19.77 3.45
C ASN A 265 -6.28 19.78 4.57
N ASN A 266 -6.72 20.96 5.03
CA ASN A 266 -7.66 21.07 6.16
C ASN A 266 -8.99 20.38 5.85
N SER A 267 -9.50 20.51 4.63
CA SER A 267 -10.75 19.83 4.22
C SER A 267 -10.64 18.31 4.32
N ALA A 268 -9.52 17.73 3.89
CA ALA A 268 -9.27 16.30 4.02
C ALA A 268 -9.10 15.87 5.50
N LEU A 269 -8.33 16.64 6.27
CA LEU A 269 -8.09 16.37 7.69
C LEU A 269 -9.37 16.41 8.52
N GLU A 270 -10.27 17.36 8.27
CA GLU A 270 -11.59 17.42 8.96
C GLU A 270 -12.45 16.17 8.68
N LYS A 271 -12.46 15.68 7.45
CA LYS A 271 -13.15 14.43 7.09
C LYS A 271 -12.51 13.24 7.81
N TYR A 272 -11.17 13.13 7.81
CA TYR A 272 -10.46 12.08 8.53
C TYR A 272 -10.71 12.12 10.04
N LYS A 273 -10.79 13.31 10.66
CA LYS A 273 -11.11 13.43 12.09
C LYS A 273 -12.44 12.76 12.44
N LYS A 274 -13.47 12.95 11.60
CA LYS A 274 -14.77 12.28 11.77
C LYS A 274 -14.64 10.77 11.60
N ASP A 275 -13.89 10.33 10.58
CA ASP A 275 -13.77 8.91 10.27
C ASP A 275 -12.95 8.14 11.31
N TYR A 276 -11.85 8.71 11.83
CA TYR A 276 -11.10 8.12 12.94
C TYR A 276 -11.97 7.96 14.19
N ASN A 277 -12.74 9.00 14.56
CA ASN A 277 -13.66 8.92 15.69
C ASN A 277 -14.71 7.82 15.47
N ASN A 278 -15.29 7.74 14.29
CA ASN A 278 -16.30 6.73 13.96
C ASN A 278 -15.69 5.31 13.94
N ALA A 279 -14.49 5.14 13.37
CA ALA A 279 -13.82 3.84 13.28
C ALA A 279 -13.52 3.26 14.67
N PHE A 280 -13.08 4.10 15.60
CA PHE A 280 -12.73 3.66 16.97
C PHE A 280 -13.94 3.45 17.89
N GLN A 281 -15.14 3.87 17.48
CA GLN A 281 -16.40 3.60 18.16
C GLN A 281 -17.16 2.38 17.59
N LYS A 282 -16.74 1.83 16.47
CA LYS A 282 -17.37 0.64 15.88
C LYS A 282 -17.16 -0.59 16.77
N PRO A 283 -18.13 -1.54 16.77
CA PRO A 283 -17.90 -2.84 17.37
C PRO A 283 -16.65 -3.49 16.82
N LEU A 284 -15.83 -4.06 17.70
CA LEU A 284 -14.62 -4.76 17.29
C LEU A 284 -14.98 -6.13 16.71
N ASN A 285 -14.24 -6.53 15.69
CA ASN A 285 -14.33 -7.89 15.18
C ASN A 285 -13.86 -8.87 16.28
N ASP A 286 -14.65 -9.91 16.51
CA ASP A 286 -14.34 -10.96 17.49
C ASP A 286 -14.69 -12.32 16.87
N ASN A 287 -13.73 -12.85 16.12
CA ASN A 287 -13.85 -14.18 15.50
C ASN A 287 -13.19 -15.26 16.36
N THR A 288 -12.97 -15.00 17.65
CA THR A 288 -12.33 -15.95 18.58
C THR A 288 -13.18 -17.18 18.82
N LYS A 289 -12.98 -18.22 18.01
CA LYS A 289 -13.47 -19.55 18.29
C LYS A 289 -12.52 -20.23 19.26
N LYS A 290 -13.02 -20.62 20.45
CA LYS A 290 -12.26 -21.46 21.36
C LYS A 290 -12.23 -22.89 20.82
N TYR A 291 -11.04 -23.34 20.42
CA TYR A 291 -10.83 -24.73 20.03
C TYR A 291 -10.17 -25.49 21.19
N ASN A 292 -10.60 -26.74 21.43
CA ASN A 292 -9.91 -27.57 22.38
C ASN A 292 -8.56 -28.07 21.83
N LEU A 293 -7.66 -28.45 22.71
CA LEU A 293 -6.30 -28.86 22.35
C LEU A 293 -6.28 -30.07 21.40
N ASN A 294 -7.22 -31.03 21.56
CA ASN A 294 -7.28 -32.19 20.68
C ASN A 294 -7.64 -31.82 19.24
N PHE A 295 -8.59 -30.89 19.05
CA PHE A 295 -8.90 -30.36 17.73
C PHE A 295 -7.68 -29.71 17.08
N LEU A 296 -6.95 -28.88 17.83
CA LEU A 296 -5.73 -28.21 17.31
C LEU A 296 -4.64 -29.21 16.96
N LYS A 297 -4.42 -30.25 17.78
CA LYS A 297 -3.48 -31.35 17.48
C LYS A 297 -3.88 -32.08 16.19
N GLN A 298 -5.15 -32.42 16.05
CA GLN A 298 -5.65 -33.08 14.84
C GLN A 298 -5.39 -32.21 13.60
N LYS A 299 -5.75 -30.91 13.65
CA LYS A 299 -5.54 -29.99 12.55
C LYS A 299 -4.06 -29.79 12.21
N SER A 300 -3.20 -29.79 13.21
CA SER A 300 -1.74 -29.73 13.01
C SER A 300 -1.21 -30.98 12.28
N LEU A 301 -1.71 -32.17 12.63
CA LEU A 301 -1.33 -33.41 11.93
C LEU A 301 -1.82 -33.41 10.48
N GLU A 302 -3.07 -33.04 10.23
CA GLU A 302 -3.63 -32.90 8.87
C GLU A 302 -2.81 -31.91 8.02
N TYR A 303 -2.38 -30.80 8.62
CA TYR A 303 -1.54 -29.80 7.93
C TYR A 303 -0.15 -30.36 7.63
N LYS A 304 0.48 -31.05 8.58
CA LYS A 304 1.77 -31.72 8.39
C LYS A 304 1.72 -32.72 7.23
N GLU A 305 0.68 -33.55 7.17
CA GLU A 305 0.49 -34.51 6.08
C GLU A 305 0.34 -33.83 4.71
N LYS A 306 -0.40 -32.70 4.65
CA LYS A 306 -0.54 -31.91 3.43
C LYS A 306 0.80 -31.34 2.96
N ILE A 307 1.65 -30.88 3.88
CA ILE A 307 3.00 -30.38 3.55
C ILE A 307 3.86 -31.52 3.02
N ILE A 308 3.90 -32.66 3.68
CA ILE A 308 4.69 -33.82 3.28
C ILE A 308 4.24 -34.34 1.89
N LYS A 309 2.92 -34.36 1.62
CA LYS A 309 2.39 -34.77 0.32
C LYS A 309 2.78 -33.79 -0.82
N LYS A 310 2.91 -32.51 -0.51
CA LYS A 310 3.24 -31.45 -1.51
C LYS A 310 4.75 -31.27 -1.74
N ASN A 311 5.58 -31.67 -0.80
CA ASN A 311 7.04 -31.49 -0.84
C ASN A 311 7.76 -32.80 -1.06
N VAL A 312 8.28 -32.99 -2.27
CA VAL A 312 9.06 -34.19 -2.62
C VAL A 312 10.34 -34.30 -1.78
N PHE A 313 10.87 -33.21 -1.25
CA PHE A 313 12.07 -33.19 -0.40
C PHE A 313 11.83 -33.53 1.08
N LEU A 314 10.57 -33.66 1.52
CA LEU A 314 10.20 -34.01 2.88
C LEU A 314 9.69 -35.46 3.00
N LYS A 315 9.78 -36.23 1.92
CA LYS A 315 9.58 -37.67 1.87
C LYS A 315 10.90 -38.38 2.02
#